data_d7bd7d2cd363a56cd532c2d0ff7af5f4
#
_entry.id   d7bd7d2cd363a56cd532c2d0ff7af5f4
#
_cell.length_a   1.000
_cell.length_b   1.000
_cell.length_c   1.000
_cell.angle_alpha   90.00
_cell.angle_beta   90.00
_cell.angle_gamma   90.00
#
_symmetry.space_group_name_H-M   'P 1'
#
loop_
_entity.id
_entity.type
_entity.pdbx_description
1 polymer ?
#
loop_
_entity_poly.entity_id
_entity_poly.type
_entity_poly.pdbx_seq_one_letter_code
_entity_poly.pdbx_strand_id
1 'polypeptide(L)'
;MFPKRLIDGHKAFLENRFANEHGRYKTLAEKGQHPEIMVVGCVDSRVSPEVIFDASPGELLVVRNVANIIPPYEQHGDTQHGTSAALEFGVQALHV
;
A
#
# COMPACT_ATOMS: atom_id res chain seq x y z
N MET A 1 -4.19 -20.38 14.61
CA MET A 1 -5.31 -20.60 13.65
C MET A 1 -5.61 -19.32 12.88
N PHE A 2 -5.74 -19.42 11.59
CA PHE A 2 -6.08 -18.25 10.77
C PHE A 2 -7.57 -17.94 10.92
N PRO A 3 -7.97 -16.67 11.17
CA PRO A 3 -9.36 -16.33 11.45
C PRO A 3 -10.28 -16.63 10.26
N LYS A 4 -11.42 -17.28 10.56
CA LYS A 4 -12.41 -17.64 9.55
C LYS A 4 -12.94 -16.43 8.78
N ARG A 5 -13.10 -15.28 9.44
CA ARG A 5 -13.55 -14.04 8.80
C ARG A 5 -12.64 -13.66 7.61
N LEU A 6 -11.34 -13.83 7.76
CA LEU A 6 -10.37 -13.49 6.70
C LEU A 6 -10.37 -14.53 5.59
N ILE A 7 -10.56 -15.80 5.92
CA ILE A 7 -10.70 -16.86 4.92
C ILE A 7 -11.92 -16.60 4.04
N ASP A 8 -13.05 -16.33 4.66
CA ASP A 8 -14.30 -16.05 3.95
C ASP A 8 -14.20 -14.76 3.14
N GLY A 9 -13.56 -13.74 3.69
CA GLY A 9 -13.31 -12.48 2.99
C GLY A 9 -12.42 -12.64 1.76
N HIS A 10 -11.39 -13.45 1.86
CA HIS A 10 -10.52 -13.73 0.71
C HIS A 10 -11.27 -14.48 -0.39
N LYS A 11 -12.13 -15.44 -0.03
CA LYS A 11 -12.97 -16.11 -1.01
C LYS A 11 -13.89 -15.12 -1.72
N ALA A 12 -14.52 -14.23 -0.95
CA ALA A 12 -15.37 -13.19 -1.52
C ALA A 12 -14.58 -12.25 -2.44
N PHE A 13 -13.35 -11.90 -2.06
CA PHE A 13 -12.46 -11.11 -2.91
C PHE A 13 -12.21 -11.80 -4.26
N LEU A 14 -11.88 -13.08 -4.25
CA LEU A 14 -11.61 -13.83 -5.48
C LEU A 14 -12.84 -13.92 -6.38
N GLU A 15 -14.02 -14.09 -5.79
CA GLU A 15 -15.27 -14.24 -6.54
C GLU A 15 -15.81 -12.93 -7.11
N ASN A 16 -15.53 -11.80 -6.45
CA ASN A 16 -16.11 -10.50 -6.80
C ASN A 16 -15.07 -9.51 -7.28
N ARG A 17 -14.27 -8.94 -6.36
CA ARG A 17 -13.31 -7.89 -6.70
C ARG A 17 -12.25 -8.36 -7.68
N PHE A 18 -11.61 -9.49 -7.38
CA PHE A 18 -10.55 -10.02 -8.23
C PHE A 18 -11.09 -10.41 -9.60
N ALA A 19 -12.29 -11.01 -9.66
CA ALA A 19 -12.91 -11.36 -10.93
C ALA A 19 -13.15 -10.14 -11.82
N ASN A 20 -13.58 -9.01 -11.22
CA ASN A 20 -13.82 -7.77 -11.93
C ASN A 20 -12.54 -7.00 -12.29
N GLU A 21 -11.50 -7.11 -11.45
CA GLU A 21 -10.26 -6.37 -11.60
C GLU A 21 -9.08 -7.24 -12.07
N HIS A 22 -9.36 -8.46 -12.52
CA HIS A 22 -8.33 -9.43 -12.90
C HIS A 22 -7.35 -8.88 -13.93
N GLY A 23 -7.82 -8.18 -14.93
CA GLY A 23 -6.97 -7.57 -15.96
C GLY A 23 -6.00 -6.54 -15.38
N ARG A 24 -6.45 -5.74 -14.40
CA ARG A 24 -5.60 -4.77 -13.73
C ARG A 24 -4.51 -5.44 -12.90
N TYR A 25 -4.88 -6.47 -12.10
CA TYR A 25 -3.89 -7.23 -11.33
C TYR A 25 -2.87 -7.92 -12.24
N LYS A 26 -3.32 -8.49 -13.34
CA LYS A 26 -2.44 -9.13 -14.30
C LYS A 26 -1.44 -8.13 -14.90
N THR A 27 -1.90 -6.95 -15.30
CA THR A 27 -1.04 -5.90 -15.82
C THR A 27 -0.02 -5.44 -14.78
N LEU A 28 -0.44 -5.26 -13.53
CA LEU A 28 0.46 -4.89 -12.44
C LEU A 28 1.53 -5.95 -12.20
N ALA A 29 1.16 -7.24 -12.28
CA ALA A 29 2.10 -8.34 -12.09
C ALA A 29 3.11 -8.43 -13.24
N GLU A 30 2.68 -8.19 -14.46
CA GLU A 30 3.54 -8.33 -15.64
C GLU A 30 4.39 -7.08 -15.91
N LYS A 31 3.85 -5.89 -15.69
CA LYS A 31 4.50 -4.62 -16.04
C LYS A 31 4.99 -3.81 -14.84
N GLY A 32 4.75 -4.30 -13.61
CA GLY A 32 5.11 -3.61 -12.39
C GLY A 32 4.13 -2.51 -12.03
N GLN A 33 4.39 -1.87 -10.88
CA GLN A 33 3.56 -0.81 -10.35
C GLN A 33 4.13 0.57 -10.68
N HIS A 34 3.24 1.52 -10.96
CA HIS A 34 3.63 2.90 -11.25
C HIS A 34 2.67 3.88 -10.54
N PRO A 35 2.57 3.83 -9.20
CA PRO A 35 1.69 4.75 -8.48
C PRO A 35 2.23 6.18 -8.60
N GLU A 36 1.32 7.12 -8.86
CA GLU A 36 1.67 8.54 -8.96
C GLU A 36 1.58 9.25 -7.60
N ILE A 37 0.94 8.61 -6.64
CA ILE A 37 0.64 9.20 -5.33
C ILE A 37 1.13 8.26 -4.23
N MET A 38 1.87 8.81 -3.27
CA MET A 38 2.23 8.12 -2.05
C MET A 38 1.47 8.74 -0.88
N VAL A 39 0.90 7.88 -0.03
CA VAL A 39 0.20 8.31 1.18
C VAL A 39 0.93 7.77 2.40
N VAL A 40 1.32 8.65 3.30
CA VAL A 40 1.81 8.26 4.63
C VAL A 40 0.66 8.47 5.60
N GLY A 41 0.01 7.40 5.99
CA GLY A 41 -1.20 7.44 6.78
C GLY A 41 -1.04 6.90 8.19
N CYS A 42 -2.09 7.07 9.00
CA CYS A 42 -2.15 6.53 10.35
C CYS A 42 -2.60 5.07 10.30
N VAL A 43 -2.15 4.28 11.29
CA VAL A 43 -2.60 2.89 11.46
C VAL A 43 -4.04 2.78 11.97
N ASP A 44 -4.66 3.90 12.32
CA ASP A 44 -6.04 3.94 12.79
C ASP A 44 -6.95 3.23 11.78
N SER A 45 -7.69 2.21 12.26
CA SER A 45 -8.52 1.36 11.39
C SER A 45 -9.65 2.11 10.66
N ARG A 46 -9.95 3.33 11.06
CA ARG A 46 -11.02 4.14 10.47
C ARG A 46 -10.59 4.91 9.23
N VAL A 47 -9.27 5.03 9.00
CA VAL A 47 -8.72 5.89 7.93
C VAL A 47 -7.83 5.10 6.97
N SER A 48 -8.29 3.94 6.52
CA SER A 48 -7.58 3.19 5.49
C SER A 48 -7.57 3.98 4.18
N PRO A 49 -6.39 4.38 3.66
CA PRO A 49 -6.33 5.24 2.48
C PRO A 49 -7.02 4.67 1.25
N GLU A 50 -6.87 3.39 0.98
CA GLU A 50 -7.50 2.77 -0.20
C GLU A 50 -9.01 2.80 -0.12
N VAL A 51 -9.57 2.75 1.11
CA VAL A 51 -11.00 2.78 1.33
C VAL A 51 -11.55 4.20 1.23
N ILE A 52 -10.94 5.16 1.96
CA ILE A 52 -11.47 6.53 1.99
C ILE A 52 -11.31 7.28 0.68
N PHE A 53 -10.34 6.89 -0.15
CA PHE A 53 -10.14 7.49 -1.47
C PHE A 53 -10.70 6.63 -2.61
N ASP A 54 -11.36 5.51 -2.28
CA ASP A 54 -11.91 4.58 -3.28
C ASP A 54 -10.87 4.25 -4.36
N ALA A 55 -9.66 3.91 -3.90
CA ALA A 55 -8.54 3.69 -4.80
C ALA A 55 -8.55 2.28 -5.39
N SER A 56 -8.13 2.19 -6.65
CA SER A 56 -7.94 0.92 -7.35
C SER A 56 -6.58 0.31 -7.03
N PRO A 57 -6.41 -1.01 -7.23
CA PRO A 57 -5.10 -1.65 -7.02
C PRO A 57 -3.99 -0.95 -7.82
N GLY A 58 -2.88 -0.66 -7.16
CA GLY A 58 -1.72 -0.02 -7.79
C GLY A 58 -1.81 1.48 -7.95
N GLU A 59 -2.93 2.10 -7.60
CA GLU A 59 -3.13 3.54 -7.73
C GLU A 59 -2.34 4.34 -6.69
N LEU A 60 -2.26 3.83 -5.46
CA LEU A 60 -1.56 4.48 -4.36
C LEU A 60 -0.40 3.61 -3.87
N LEU A 61 0.69 4.25 -3.48
CA LEU A 61 1.73 3.62 -2.67
C LEU A 61 1.48 4.05 -1.22
N VAL A 62 1.15 3.09 -0.35
CA VAL A 62 0.70 3.41 1.01
C VAL A 62 1.66 2.86 2.04
N VAL A 63 2.06 3.70 3.00
CA VAL A 63 2.72 3.29 4.23
C VAL A 63 1.95 3.87 5.41
N ARG A 64 1.81 3.10 6.49
CA ARG A 64 1.04 3.52 7.66
C ARG A 64 1.86 3.32 8.94
N ASN A 65 1.79 4.30 9.83
CA ASN A 65 2.40 4.21 11.16
C ASN A 65 1.51 4.92 12.18
N VAL A 66 1.91 4.90 13.46
CA VAL A 66 1.15 5.61 14.49
C VAL A 66 1.30 7.11 14.27
N ALA A 67 0.18 7.79 14.07
CA ALA A 67 0.07 9.24 13.86
C ALA A 67 0.70 9.75 12.56
N ASN A 68 0.85 8.91 11.55
CA ASN A 68 1.34 9.30 10.21
C ASN A 68 2.60 10.18 10.26
N ILE A 69 3.58 9.78 11.03
CA ILE A 69 4.82 10.52 11.26
C ILE A 69 5.86 10.19 10.18
N ILE A 70 6.54 11.23 9.66
CA ILE A 70 7.69 11.08 8.78
C ILE A 70 8.91 11.55 9.55
N PRO A 71 9.90 10.66 9.83
CA PRO A 71 11.12 11.07 10.52
C PRO A 71 11.99 11.95 9.62
N PRO A 72 12.94 12.72 10.20
CA PRO A 72 13.88 13.51 9.39
C PRO A 72 14.69 12.65 8.43
N TYR A 73 15.04 13.19 7.28
CA TYR A 73 15.88 12.51 6.30
C TYR A 73 17.29 12.29 6.85
N GLU A 74 17.78 11.06 6.75
CA GLU A 74 19.12 10.67 7.16
C GLU A 74 19.88 10.07 5.96
N GLN A 75 20.88 10.79 5.46
CA GLN A 75 21.60 10.38 4.26
C GLN A 75 22.51 9.16 4.51
N HIS A 76 23.08 9.06 5.71
CA HIS A 76 24.02 8.00 6.11
C HIS A 76 23.64 7.38 7.45
N GLY A 77 22.36 7.08 7.64
CA GLY A 77 21.88 6.53 8.90
C GLY A 77 22.27 5.06 9.09
N ASP A 78 22.83 4.76 10.27
CA ASP A 78 23.13 3.38 10.66
C ASP A 78 21.87 2.66 11.17
N THR A 79 20.76 3.38 11.29
CA THR A 79 19.49 2.86 11.81
C THR A 79 18.49 2.63 10.68
N GLN A 80 17.71 1.56 10.82
CA GLN A 80 16.67 1.23 9.86
C GLN A 80 15.33 1.81 10.33
N HIS A 81 14.77 2.70 9.52
CA HIS A 81 13.46 3.30 9.75
C HIS A 81 12.51 2.89 8.62
N GLY A 82 11.51 2.08 8.94
CA GLY A 82 10.58 1.54 7.95
C GLY A 82 9.89 2.60 7.10
N THR A 83 9.41 3.69 7.73
CA THR A 83 8.76 4.78 7.01
C THR A 83 9.74 5.52 6.10
N SER A 84 10.95 5.78 6.57
CA SER A 84 11.98 6.44 5.75
C SER A 84 12.37 5.57 4.56
N ALA A 85 12.53 4.26 4.77
CA ALA A 85 12.84 3.33 3.70
C ALA A 85 11.72 3.27 2.65
N ALA A 86 10.46 3.27 3.08
CA ALA A 86 9.32 3.27 2.18
C ALA A 86 9.24 4.57 1.38
N LEU A 87 9.45 5.71 2.01
CA LEU A 87 9.45 7.01 1.35
C LEU A 87 10.58 7.11 0.33
N GLU A 88 11.77 6.68 0.70
CA GLU A 88 12.93 6.65 -0.20
C GLU A 88 12.67 5.76 -1.42
N PHE A 89 12.12 4.57 -1.20
CA PHE A 89 11.74 3.66 -2.28
C PHE A 89 10.71 4.31 -3.21
N GLY A 90 9.67 4.92 -2.67
CA GLY A 90 8.63 5.56 -3.46
C GLY A 90 9.16 6.70 -4.32
N VAL A 91 9.99 7.57 -3.75
CA VAL A 91 10.54 8.73 -4.46
C VAL A 91 11.65 8.34 -5.43
N GLN A 92 12.59 7.53 -4.99
CA GLN A 92 13.80 7.24 -5.78
C GLN A 92 13.64 6.09 -6.77
N ALA A 93 12.96 5.01 -6.36
CA ALA A 93 12.79 3.83 -7.20
C ALA A 93 11.54 3.91 -8.07
N LEU A 94 10.41 4.35 -7.53
CA LEU A 94 9.13 4.41 -8.26
C LEU A 94 8.83 5.79 -8.84
N HIS A 95 9.57 6.81 -8.45
CA HIS A 95 9.39 8.19 -8.94
C HIS A 95 7.97 8.72 -8.70
N VAL A 96 7.44 8.38 -7.55
CA VAL A 96 6.11 8.80 -7.13
C VAL A 96 6.05 10.32 -6.86
#